data_b6d50bdfab24f70c3f75bec8ebdb3d62
#
_entry.id   b6d50bdfab24f70c3f75bec8ebdb3d62
#
_cell.length_a   1.000
_cell.length_b   1.000
_cell.length_c   1.000
_cell.angle_alpha   90.00
_cell.angle_beta   90.00
_cell.angle_gamma   90.00
#
_symmetry.space_group_name_H-M   'P 1'
#
loop_
_entity.id
_entity.type
_entity.pdbx_description
1 polymer ?
#
loop_
_entity_poly.entity_id
_entity_poly.type
_entity_poly.pdbx_seq_one_letter_code
_entity_poly.pdbx_strand_id
1 'polypeptide(L)'
;IDWRAGTVKLKHTKSRRQDILPLPAATGEALAEYLRHERPTSAIGAVFVRLQAPHDKALGVSSVRRAIGMALRSAGIPHERCHSLRHTLACRMVNSGGSIKDVADVLRHRSLNTSLIYAKLDQQRLTEVALPWPGSAA
;
A
#
# COMPACT_ATOMS: atom_id res chain seq x y z
N ILE A 1 -12.37 -10.51 -1.33
CA ILE A 1 -11.16 -11.20 -1.82
C ILE A 1 -11.63 -12.27 -2.77
N ASP A 2 -11.03 -12.36 -3.92
CA ASP A 2 -11.14 -13.48 -4.84
C ASP A 2 -9.87 -14.34 -4.71
N TRP A 3 -10.01 -15.44 -4.00
CA TRP A 3 -8.87 -16.34 -3.71
C TRP A 3 -8.40 -17.10 -4.95
N ARG A 4 -9.29 -17.37 -5.91
CA ARG A 4 -8.95 -18.07 -7.15
C ARG A 4 -8.18 -17.16 -8.10
N ALA A 5 -8.66 -15.93 -8.25
CA ALA A 5 -8.00 -14.94 -9.09
C ALA A 5 -6.82 -14.25 -8.43
N GLY A 6 -6.58 -14.46 -7.13
CA GLY A 6 -5.53 -13.76 -6.38
C GLY A 6 -5.73 -12.25 -6.36
N THR A 7 -6.97 -11.78 -6.15
CA THR A 7 -7.29 -10.35 -6.25
C THR A 7 -8.14 -9.84 -5.09
N VAL A 8 -8.03 -8.54 -4.84
CA VAL A 8 -8.87 -7.80 -3.88
C VAL A 8 -9.67 -6.75 -4.64
N LYS A 9 -11.00 -6.87 -4.60
CA LYS A 9 -11.91 -5.88 -5.14
C LYS A 9 -12.22 -4.83 -4.07
N LEU A 10 -11.85 -3.59 -4.33
CA LEU A 10 -12.14 -2.45 -3.47
C LEU A 10 -13.53 -1.88 -3.81
N LYS A 11 -14.44 -1.92 -2.84
CA LYS A 11 -15.78 -1.34 -2.93
C LYS A 11 -15.83 -0.04 -2.12
N HIS A 12 -16.76 0.86 -2.48
CA HIS A 12 -17.09 2.08 -1.71
C HIS A 12 -15.92 3.02 -1.44
N THR A 13 -15.13 3.29 -2.46
CA THR A 13 -14.07 4.29 -2.37
C THR A 13 -14.62 5.69 -2.61
N LYS A 14 -13.94 6.72 -2.08
CA LYS A 14 -14.30 8.14 -2.29
C LYS A 14 -14.43 8.53 -3.78
N SER A 15 -13.79 7.79 -4.67
CA SER A 15 -13.82 8.03 -6.13
C SER A 15 -14.97 7.30 -6.85
N ARG A 16 -15.82 6.55 -6.14
CA ARG A 16 -16.86 5.67 -6.71
C ARG A 16 -16.35 4.64 -7.74
N ARG A 17 -15.04 4.55 -7.96
CA ARG A 17 -14.43 3.54 -8.82
C ARG A 17 -14.33 2.23 -8.07
N GLN A 18 -14.68 1.14 -8.76
CA GLN A 18 -14.34 -0.20 -8.30
C GLN A 18 -12.98 -0.54 -8.88
N ASP A 19 -12.02 -0.79 -8.02
CA ASP A 19 -10.69 -1.18 -8.45
C ASP A 19 -10.42 -2.61 -8.00
N ILE A 20 -9.72 -3.34 -8.84
CA ILE A 20 -9.24 -4.68 -8.55
C ILE A 20 -7.72 -4.57 -8.42
N LEU A 21 -7.22 -4.97 -7.27
CA LEU A 21 -5.78 -5.00 -7.00
C LEU A 21 -5.31 -6.45 -6.91
N PRO A 22 -4.09 -6.75 -7.38
CA PRO A 22 -3.50 -8.06 -7.16
C PRO A 22 -3.28 -8.28 -5.66
N LEU A 23 -3.47 -9.51 -5.21
CA LEU A 23 -3.16 -9.96 -3.85
C LEU A 23 -1.83 -10.74 -3.92
N PRO A 24 -0.71 -10.17 -3.43
CA PRO A 24 0.56 -10.87 -3.39
C PRO A 24 0.44 -12.17 -2.58
N ALA A 25 1.11 -13.24 -3.03
CA ALA A 25 1.02 -14.56 -2.41
C ALA A 25 1.25 -14.53 -0.89
N ALA A 26 2.35 -13.92 -0.44
CA ALA A 26 2.66 -13.80 0.98
C ALA A 26 1.57 -13.08 1.79
N THR A 27 0.92 -12.06 1.19
CA THR A 27 -0.21 -11.36 1.84
C THR A 27 -1.44 -12.26 1.90
N GLY A 28 -1.69 -13.02 0.83
CA GLY A 28 -2.77 -13.99 0.76
C GLY A 28 -2.62 -15.09 1.82
N GLU A 29 -1.43 -15.65 1.95
CA GLU A 29 -1.09 -16.65 2.96
C GLU A 29 -1.30 -16.13 4.38
N ALA A 30 -0.77 -14.94 4.71
CA ALA A 30 -0.96 -14.32 6.02
C ALA A 30 -2.45 -14.03 6.32
N LEU A 31 -3.22 -13.62 5.31
CA LEU A 31 -4.68 -13.43 5.48
C LEU A 31 -5.41 -14.76 5.69
N ALA A 32 -5.03 -15.80 4.97
CA ALA A 32 -5.61 -17.13 5.13
C ALA A 32 -5.32 -17.71 6.52
N GLU A 33 -4.10 -17.54 7.01
CA GLU A 33 -3.67 -17.95 8.36
C GLU A 33 -4.50 -17.23 9.42
N TYR A 34 -4.58 -15.89 9.33
CA TYR A 34 -5.41 -15.10 10.23
C TYR A 34 -6.89 -15.55 10.22
N LEU A 35 -7.47 -15.78 9.04
CA LEU A 35 -8.87 -16.16 8.92
C LEU A 35 -9.17 -17.54 9.51
N ARG A 36 -8.21 -18.46 9.45
CA ARG A 36 -8.35 -19.83 9.95
C ARG A 36 -8.15 -19.95 11.45
N HIS A 37 -7.17 -19.22 11.99
CA HIS A 37 -6.66 -19.49 13.34
C HIS A 37 -6.82 -18.35 14.33
N GLU A 38 -6.84 -17.10 13.87
CA GLU A 38 -6.80 -15.94 14.77
C GLU A 38 -8.07 -15.10 14.76
N ARG A 39 -8.83 -15.13 13.65
CA ARG A 39 -10.02 -14.30 13.53
C ARG A 39 -11.11 -14.78 14.50
N PRO A 40 -11.61 -13.90 15.41
CA PRO A 40 -12.73 -14.24 16.26
C PRO A 40 -13.96 -14.66 15.45
N THR A 41 -14.72 -15.61 15.97
CA THR A 41 -16.01 -15.99 15.38
C THR A 41 -16.94 -14.78 15.36
N SER A 42 -17.49 -14.49 14.20
CA SER A 42 -18.31 -13.30 13.98
C SER A 42 -19.32 -13.53 12.86
N ALA A 43 -20.53 -13.02 13.02
CA ALA A 43 -21.60 -13.12 12.02
C ALA A 43 -21.38 -12.20 10.80
N ILE A 44 -20.47 -11.22 10.87
CA ILE A 44 -20.23 -10.29 9.78
C ILE A 44 -19.15 -10.79 8.82
N GLY A 45 -19.33 -10.47 7.53
CA GLY A 45 -18.38 -10.83 6.46
C GLY A 45 -17.13 -9.95 6.38
N ALA A 46 -16.85 -9.09 7.37
CA ALA A 46 -15.63 -8.30 7.39
C ALA A 46 -14.41 -9.19 7.64
N VAL A 47 -13.33 -8.98 6.91
CA VAL A 47 -12.07 -9.72 7.12
C VAL A 47 -11.54 -9.45 8.53
N PHE A 48 -11.35 -8.19 8.89
CA PHE A 48 -10.85 -7.81 10.21
C PHE A 48 -12.00 -7.38 11.11
N VAL A 49 -12.12 -8.04 12.24
CA VAL A 49 -13.11 -7.77 13.28
C VAL A 49 -12.42 -7.36 14.58
N ARG A 50 -13.18 -6.84 15.53
CA ARG A 50 -12.65 -6.48 16.84
C ARG A 50 -12.21 -7.72 17.60
N LEU A 51 -11.04 -7.66 18.24
CA LEU A 51 -10.56 -8.75 19.11
C LEU A 51 -11.29 -8.77 20.47
N GLN A 52 -11.79 -7.61 20.91
CA GLN A 52 -12.60 -7.50 22.13
C GLN A 52 -14.07 -7.47 21.77
N ALA A 53 -14.89 -8.13 22.56
CA ALA A 53 -16.33 -8.14 22.38
C ALA A 53 -16.93 -6.71 22.37
N PRO A 54 -17.99 -6.47 21.60
CA PRO A 54 -18.63 -7.40 20.68
C PRO A 54 -17.81 -7.58 19.38
N HIS A 55 -17.65 -8.83 18.93
CA HIS A 55 -16.88 -9.18 17.73
C HIS A 55 -17.62 -8.89 16.41
N ASP A 56 -18.91 -8.58 16.48
CA ASP A 56 -19.77 -8.33 15.31
C ASP A 56 -19.63 -6.92 14.76
N LYS A 57 -18.45 -6.34 14.90
CA LYS A 57 -18.08 -5.04 14.31
C LYS A 57 -16.76 -5.15 13.56
N ALA A 58 -16.75 -4.59 12.35
CA ALA A 58 -15.52 -4.44 11.60
C ALA A 58 -14.50 -3.60 12.36
N LEU A 59 -13.23 -3.93 12.19
CA LEU A 59 -12.14 -3.15 12.77
C LEU A 59 -12.13 -1.73 12.17
N GLY A 60 -12.14 -0.73 13.03
CA GLY A 60 -12.14 0.67 12.63
C GLY A 60 -10.78 1.12 12.08
N VAL A 61 -10.78 2.16 11.25
CA VAL A 61 -9.56 2.72 10.63
C VAL A 61 -8.53 3.16 11.69
N SER A 62 -8.97 3.70 12.82
CA SER A 62 -8.09 4.09 13.94
C SER A 62 -7.35 2.88 14.52
N SER A 63 -8.04 1.75 14.68
CA SER A 63 -7.44 0.51 15.18
C SER A 63 -6.41 -0.06 14.21
N VAL A 64 -6.71 -0.02 12.90
CA VAL A 64 -5.74 -0.42 11.86
C VAL A 64 -4.50 0.46 11.91
N ARG A 65 -4.66 1.78 11.98
CA ARG A 65 -3.53 2.71 12.11
C ARG A 65 -2.71 2.46 13.36
N ARG A 66 -3.37 2.16 14.48
CA ARG A 66 -2.70 1.83 15.74
C ARG A 66 -1.88 0.54 15.60
N ALA A 67 -2.45 -0.52 15.03
CA ALA A 67 -1.76 -1.78 14.80
C ALA A 67 -0.51 -1.60 13.92
N ILE A 68 -0.62 -0.88 12.80
CA ILE A 68 0.52 -0.56 11.95
C ILE A 68 1.57 0.25 12.73
N GLY A 69 1.17 1.26 13.50
CA GLY A 69 2.09 2.05 14.31
C GLY A 69 2.80 1.21 15.39
N MET A 70 2.13 0.21 15.96
CA MET A 70 2.76 -0.74 16.89
C MET A 70 3.79 -1.61 16.17
N ALA A 71 3.44 -2.19 15.01
CA ALA A 71 4.34 -2.99 14.21
C ALA A 71 5.59 -2.21 13.77
N LEU A 72 5.42 -0.96 13.33
CA LEU A 72 6.54 -0.09 12.96
C LEU A 72 7.47 0.18 14.16
N ARG A 73 6.92 0.46 15.33
CA ARG A 73 7.72 0.64 16.56
C ARG A 73 8.48 -0.61 16.93
N SER A 74 7.85 -1.78 16.85
CA SER A 74 8.51 -3.06 17.12
C SER A 74 9.63 -3.36 16.12
N ALA A 75 9.52 -2.83 14.91
CA ALA A 75 10.56 -2.91 13.89
C ALA A 75 11.65 -1.83 14.02
N GLY A 76 11.65 -1.02 15.07
CA GLY A 76 12.66 0.01 15.31
C GLY A 76 12.46 1.30 14.49
N ILE A 77 11.28 1.53 13.91
CA ILE A 77 10.94 2.72 13.11
C ILE A 77 9.80 3.54 13.74
N PRO A 78 10.00 4.08 14.97
CA PRO A 78 8.89 4.61 15.78
C PRO A 78 8.25 5.89 15.24
N HIS A 79 8.94 6.64 14.40
CA HIS A 79 8.46 7.93 13.86
C HIS A 79 7.62 7.78 12.59
N GLU A 80 7.57 6.59 12.01
CA GLU A 80 6.86 6.33 10.77
C GLU A 80 5.36 6.08 10.99
N ARG A 81 4.58 6.33 9.95
CA ARG A 81 3.11 6.20 9.94
C ARG A 81 2.65 5.41 8.72
N CYS A 82 1.37 5.09 8.66
CA CYS A 82 0.77 4.36 7.51
C CYS A 82 1.10 4.99 6.15
N HIS A 83 1.27 6.31 6.06
CA HIS A 83 1.63 6.98 4.82
C HIS A 83 3.03 6.63 4.34
N SER A 84 3.97 6.34 5.25
CA SER A 84 5.33 5.95 4.90
C SER A 84 5.37 4.65 4.12
N LEU A 85 4.52 3.67 4.47
CA LEU A 85 4.39 2.44 3.71
C LEU A 85 3.96 2.71 2.27
N ARG A 86 3.05 3.66 2.09
CA ARG A 86 2.58 4.09 0.77
C ARG A 86 3.69 4.78 -0.02
N HIS A 87 4.46 5.67 0.63
CA HIS A 87 5.62 6.32 0.01
C HIS A 87 6.70 5.30 -0.36
N THR A 88 6.99 4.36 0.53
CA THR A 88 7.96 3.28 0.27
C THR A 88 7.56 2.46 -0.96
N LEU A 89 6.28 2.10 -1.07
CA LEU A 89 5.79 1.38 -2.26
C LEU A 89 6.00 2.20 -3.53
N ALA A 90 5.61 3.48 -3.51
CA ALA A 90 5.79 4.37 -4.66
C ALA A 90 7.25 4.49 -5.09
N CYS A 91 8.15 4.72 -4.13
CA CYS A 91 9.59 4.81 -4.40
C CYS A 91 10.13 3.49 -4.98
N ARG A 92 9.72 2.34 -4.42
CA ARG A 92 10.14 1.04 -4.95
C ARG A 92 9.67 0.83 -6.39
N MET A 93 8.42 1.19 -6.69
CA MET A 93 7.89 1.07 -8.06
C MET A 93 8.69 1.92 -9.05
N VAL A 94 8.97 3.19 -8.69
CA VAL A 94 9.78 4.08 -9.54
C VAL A 94 11.19 3.53 -9.72
N ASN A 95 11.85 3.13 -8.63
CA ASN A 95 13.21 2.61 -8.65
C ASN A 95 13.33 1.26 -9.41
N SER A 96 12.21 0.53 -9.54
CA SER A 96 12.13 -0.68 -10.37
C SER A 96 11.75 -0.39 -11.82
N GLY A 97 11.80 0.87 -12.27
CA GLY A 97 11.48 1.27 -13.64
C GLY A 97 9.99 1.44 -13.95
N GLY A 98 9.11 1.36 -12.95
CA GLY A 98 7.69 1.62 -13.11
C GLY A 98 7.41 3.08 -13.48
N SER A 99 6.41 3.31 -14.32
CA SER A 99 6.02 4.67 -14.70
C SER A 99 5.31 5.41 -13.58
N ILE A 100 5.39 6.74 -13.57
CA ILE A 100 4.61 7.58 -12.64
C ILE A 100 3.10 7.33 -12.77
N LYS A 101 2.64 6.93 -13.97
CA LYS A 101 1.26 6.55 -14.19
C LYS A 101 0.92 5.27 -13.43
N ASP A 102 1.78 4.24 -13.47
CA ASP A 102 1.58 3.00 -12.73
C ASP A 102 1.52 3.26 -11.22
N VAL A 103 2.39 4.14 -10.72
CA VAL A 103 2.36 4.59 -9.32
C VAL A 103 1.04 5.27 -9.00
N ALA A 104 0.57 6.18 -9.85
CA ALA A 104 -0.71 6.88 -9.66
C ALA A 104 -1.89 5.90 -9.64
N ASP A 105 -1.90 4.92 -10.53
CA ASP A 105 -2.95 3.91 -10.64
C ASP A 105 -2.97 2.99 -9.41
N VAL A 106 -1.84 2.44 -9.01
CA VAL A 106 -1.73 1.58 -7.81
C VAL A 106 -2.07 2.35 -6.54
N LEU A 107 -1.56 3.57 -6.40
CA LEU A 107 -1.86 4.42 -5.25
C LEU A 107 -3.22 5.09 -5.35
N ARG A 108 -3.92 4.97 -6.48
CA ARG A 108 -5.24 5.55 -6.71
C ARG A 108 -5.26 7.06 -6.51
N HIS A 109 -4.25 7.74 -7.03
CA HIS A 109 -4.23 9.19 -7.02
C HIS A 109 -5.29 9.75 -7.99
N ARG A 110 -6.02 10.77 -7.56
CA ARG A 110 -7.02 11.44 -8.42
C ARG A 110 -6.39 12.26 -9.52
N SER A 111 -5.16 12.70 -9.32
CA SER A 111 -4.38 13.47 -10.27
C SER A 111 -2.96 12.92 -10.34
N LEU A 112 -2.41 12.85 -11.54
CA LEU A 112 -1.01 12.51 -11.77
C LEU A 112 -0.06 13.47 -11.03
N ASN A 113 -0.45 14.73 -10.89
CA ASN A 113 0.34 15.73 -10.16
C ASN A 113 0.67 15.27 -8.72
N THR A 114 -0.22 14.51 -8.07
CA THR A 114 0.05 13.95 -6.75
C THR A 114 1.19 12.93 -6.77
N SER A 115 1.42 12.28 -7.91
CA SER A 115 2.50 11.31 -8.08
C SER A 115 3.80 11.93 -8.57
N LEU A 116 3.78 13.17 -9.08
CA LEU A 116 4.99 13.84 -9.58
C LEU A 116 6.04 14.09 -8.48
N ILE A 117 5.66 14.07 -7.21
CA ILE A 117 6.62 14.11 -6.11
C ILE A 117 7.62 12.94 -6.18
N TYR A 118 7.21 11.81 -6.75
CA TYR A 118 8.07 10.62 -6.92
C TYR A 118 8.96 10.71 -8.16
N ALA A 119 8.61 11.53 -9.15
CA ALA A 119 9.45 11.75 -10.33
C ALA A 119 10.82 12.34 -9.95
N LYS A 120 10.87 13.15 -8.89
CA LYS A 120 12.12 13.72 -8.37
C LYS A 120 13.05 12.67 -7.72
N LEU A 121 12.54 11.48 -7.46
CA LEU A 121 13.28 10.37 -6.85
C LEU A 121 13.82 9.38 -7.90
N ASP A 122 13.44 9.57 -9.16
CA ASP A 122 13.94 8.76 -10.29
C ASP A 122 15.32 9.27 -10.73
N GLN A 123 16.31 9.03 -9.89
CA GLN A 123 17.68 9.46 -10.14
C GLN A 123 18.27 8.83 -11.42
N GLN A 124 17.87 7.61 -11.79
CA GLN A 124 18.34 6.95 -12.98
C GLN A 124 17.91 7.70 -14.25
N ARG A 125 16.62 8.03 -14.35
CA ARG A 125 16.11 8.81 -15.50
C ARG A 125 16.61 10.25 -15.51
N LEU A 126 16.81 10.85 -14.33
CA LEU A 126 17.41 12.18 -14.25
C LEU A 126 18.85 12.18 -14.76
N THR A 127 19.60 11.13 -14.49
CA THR A 127 20.97 10.98 -15.00
C THR A 127 21.01 10.77 -16.52
N GLU A 128 20.05 10.04 -17.08
CA GLU A 128 19.94 9.82 -18.54
C GLU A 128 19.65 11.11 -19.34
N VAL A 129 18.93 12.05 -18.74
CA VAL A 129 18.58 13.35 -19.38
C VAL A 129 19.48 14.48 -18.94
N ALA A 130 20.35 14.26 -17.97
CA ALA A 130 21.30 15.27 -17.52
C ALA A 130 22.35 15.52 -18.62
N LEU A 131 22.37 16.71 -19.16
CA LEU A 131 23.45 17.13 -20.05
C LEU A 131 24.78 17.15 -19.27
N PRO A 132 25.90 16.78 -19.92
CA PRO A 132 27.19 16.88 -19.29
C PRO A 132 27.43 18.31 -18.85
N TRP A 133 27.96 18.46 -17.64
CA TRP A 133 28.25 19.77 -17.09
C TRP A 133 29.27 20.50 -17.98
N PRO A 134 29.07 21.78 -18.32
CA PRO A 134 30.05 22.55 -19.06
C PRO A 134 31.41 22.51 -18.36
N GLY A 135 32.40 21.86 -18.96
CA GLY A 135 33.74 21.68 -18.37
C GLY A 135 34.04 20.30 -17.78
N SER A 136 33.11 19.36 -17.77
CA SER A 136 33.43 17.96 -17.55
C SER A 136 34.09 17.38 -18.81
N ALA A 137 35.34 16.95 -18.67
CA ALA A 137 36.04 16.24 -19.74
C ALA A 137 35.25 15.00 -20.16
N ALA A 138 35.15 14.77 -21.46
CA ALA A 138 34.57 13.59 -22.08
C ALA A 138 35.38 12.34 -21.76
#